data_818d7d52161b99126c1c69ebc421592f
#
_entry.id   818d7d52161b99126c1c69ebc421592f
#
_cell.length_a   1.000
_cell.length_b   1.000
_cell.length_c   1.000
_cell.angle_alpha   90.00
_cell.angle_beta   90.00
_cell.angle_gamma   90.00
#
_symmetry.space_group_name_H-M   'P 1'
#
loop_
_entity.id
_entity.type
_entity.pdbx_description
1 polymer ?
#
loop_
_entity_poly.entity_id
_entity_poly.type
_entity_poly.pdbx_seq_one_letter_code
_entity_poly.pdbx_strand_id
1 'polypeptide(L)'
;MRYPQFYDMYRDAIKNTWTVDEIDFSTDLNDLDSKITPAERHLVNRLVAFFATGDSIVANNLVLNLYQHINAPEARMYLSRQLYEEALHVQFYLTLLDNYIPDMAEREAAFAAVENIPSIKQKADFCFKYMSSLNGVDELNTKDERRQFLMNLICFATCIEGLFFFAAFAYV
;
A
#
# COMPACT_ATOMS: atom_id res chain seq x y z
N MET A 1 -28.02 6.42 10.17
CA MET A 1 -26.58 6.12 10.20
C MET A 1 -26.17 5.72 11.60
N ARG A 2 -25.51 4.57 11.75
CA ARG A 2 -25.11 4.08 13.08
C ARG A 2 -23.69 4.59 13.45
N TYR A 3 -22.84 4.77 12.44
CA TYR A 3 -21.46 5.19 12.61
C TYR A 3 -21.13 6.37 11.69
N PRO A 4 -21.66 7.57 11.96
CA PRO A 4 -21.57 8.75 11.08
C PRO A 4 -20.12 9.17 10.81
N GLN A 5 -19.19 8.93 11.73
CA GLN A 5 -17.78 9.24 11.55
C GLN A 5 -17.16 8.59 10.30
N PHE A 6 -17.55 7.37 9.95
CA PHE A 6 -17.05 6.73 8.72
C PHE A 6 -17.61 7.38 7.45
N TYR A 7 -18.84 7.86 7.52
CA TYR A 7 -19.44 8.62 6.42
C TYR A 7 -18.74 9.97 6.25
N ASP A 8 -18.41 10.65 7.33
CA ASP A 8 -17.67 11.92 7.28
C ASP A 8 -16.27 11.71 6.71
N MET A 9 -15.56 10.68 7.16
CA MET A 9 -14.24 10.29 6.60
C MET A 9 -14.34 9.98 5.10
N TYR A 10 -15.36 9.25 4.66
CA TYR A 10 -15.61 9.00 3.24
C TYR A 10 -15.82 10.29 2.47
N ARG A 11 -16.62 11.23 2.99
CA ARG A 11 -16.88 12.52 2.36
C ARG A 11 -15.63 13.38 2.26
N ASP A 12 -14.80 13.37 3.29
CA ASP A 12 -13.54 14.11 3.28
C ASP A 12 -12.53 13.51 2.31
N ALA A 13 -12.44 12.19 2.23
CA ALA A 13 -11.59 11.52 1.25
C ALA A 13 -11.99 11.85 -0.20
N ILE A 14 -13.30 11.97 -0.50
CA ILE A 14 -13.77 12.41 -1.83
C ILE A 14 -13.33 13.84 -2.16
N LYS A 15 -13.35 14.76 -1.18
CA LYS A 15 -12.91 16.15 -1.41
C LYS A 15 -11.42 16.24 -1.75
N ASN A 16 -10.63 15.28 -1.30
CA ASN A 16 -9.20 15.19 -1.53
C ASN A 16 -8.84 14.24 -2.70
N THR A 17 -9.78 14.01 -3.62
CA THR A 17 -9.51 13.21 -4.82
C THR A 17 -8.43 13.87 -5.67
N TRP A 18 -7.47 13.08 -6.10
CA TRP A 18 -6.39 13.45 -7.01
C TRP A 18 -6.29 12.43 -8.13
N THR A 19 -5.54 12.74 -9.17
CA THR A 19 -5.24 11.82 -10.28
C THR A 19 -3.76 11.86 -10.63
N VAL A 20 -3.25 10.78 -11.19
CA VAL A 20 -1.83 10.69 -11.60
C VAL A 20 -1.49 11.72 -12.66
N ASP A 21 -2.47 12.10 -13.50
CA ASP A 21 -2.29 13.11 -14.56
C ASP A 21 -2.05 14.53 -14.05
N GLU A 22 -2.31 14.81 -12.77
CA GLU A 22 -2.03 16.09 -12.12
C GLU A 22 -0.54 16.28 -11.75
N ILE A 23 0.27 15.20 -11.86
CA ILE A 23 1.66 15.18 -11.41
C ILE A 23 2.59 15.30 -12.61
N ASP A 24 3.41 16.35 -12.60
CA ASP A 24 4.43 16.59 -13.64
C ASP A 24 5.78 16.01 -13.21
N PHE A 25 6.20 14.93 -13.86
CA PHE A 25 7.49 14.27 -13.63
C PHE A 25 8.66 14.87 -14.42
N SER A 26 8.45 15.89 -15.25
CA SER A 26 9.47 16.39 -16.17
C SER A 26 10.69 16.97 -15.47
N THR A 27 10.51 17.60 -14.32
CA THR A 27 11.61 18.13 -13.50
C THR A 27 12.40 17.02 -12.81
N ASP A 28 11.73 15.97 -12.38
CA ASP A 28 12.32 14.85 -11.65
C ASP A 28 13.31 14.06 -12.53
N LEU A 29 12.98 13.91 -13.83
CA LEU A 29 13.86 13.22 -14.77
C LEU A 29 15.21 13.94 -14.90
N ASN A 30 15.21 15.26 -14.93
CA ASN A 30 16.45 16.04 -14.94
C ASN A 30 17.25 15.87 -13.64
N ASP A 31 16.57 15.80 -12.51
CA ASP A 31 17.20 15.62 -11.21
C ASP A 31 17.80 14.21 -11.07
N LEU A 32 17.08 13.21 -11.53
CA LEU A 32 17.56 11.82 -11.60
C LEU A 32 18.82 11.66 -12.47
N ASP A 33 18.94 12.42 -13.55
CA ASP A 33 20.08 12.30 -14.46
C ASP A 33 21.29 13.13 -14.02
N SER A 34 21.10 14.26 -13.34
CA SER A 34 22.16 15.24 -13.11
C SER A 34 22.47 15.57 -11.65
N LYS A 35 21.55 15.31 -10.71
CA LYS A 35 21.70 15.78 -9.33
C LYS A 35 21.91 14.66 -8.32
N ILE A 36 21.41 13.46 -8.57
CA ILE A 36 21.52 12.35 -7.62
C ILE A 36 22.75 11.48 -7.91
N THR A 37 23.34 10.94 -6.87
CA THR A 37 24.44 9.98 -6.96
C THR A 37 23.95 8.59 -7.38
N PRO A 38 24.83 7.69 -7.89
CA PRO A 38 24.45 6.31 -8.17
C PRO A 38 23.88 5.56 -6.94
N ALA A 39 24.32 5.90 -5.74
CA ALA A 39 23.82 5.28 -4.51
C ALA A 39 22.38 5.73 -4.20
N GLU A 40 22.09 7.02 -4.36
CA GLU A 40 20.75 7.57 -4.20
C GLU A 40 19.82 7.02 -5.29
N ARG A 41 20.26 6.94 -6.54
CA ARG A 41 19.53 6.31 -7.64
C ARG A 41 19.15 4.86 -7.31
N HIS A 42 20.12 4.10 -6.82
CA HIS A 42 19.93 2.73 -6.39
C HIS A 42 18.85 2.61 -5.29
N LEU A 43 18.85 3.54 -4.33
CA LEU A 43 17.86 3.55 -3.25
C LEU A 43 16.47 3.93 -3.77
N VAL A 44 16.35 4.99 -4.59
CA VAL A 44 15.08 5.41 -5.20
C VAL A 44 14.43 4.26 -5.98
N ASN A 45 15.19 3.58 -6.85
CA ASN A 45 14.66 2.47 -7.63
C ASN A 45 14.06 1.35 -6.75
N ARG A 46 14.69 1.06 -5.61
CA ARG A 46 14.21 0.03 -4.69
C ARG A 46 13.03 0.48 -3.84
N LEU A 47 12.99 1.76 -3.48
CA LEU A 47 11.83 2.32 -2.77
C LEU A 47 10.58 2.31 -3.65
N VAL A 48 10.71 2.71 -4.92
CA VAL A 48 9.58 2.67 -5.88
C VAL A 48 9.04 1.25 -6.04
N ALA A 49 9.93 0.26 -6.22
CA ALA A 49 9.54 -1.15 -6.31
C ALA A 49 8.91 -1.66 -4.99
N PHE A 50 9.43 -1.24 -3.84
CA PHE A 50 8.89 -1.59 -2.52
C PHE A 50 7.48 -1.03 -2.33
N PHE A 51 7.23 0.23 -2.66
CA PHE A 51 5.90 0.84 -2.59
C PHE A 51 4.92 0.15 -3.54
N ALA A 52 5.29 -0.04 -4.81
CA ALA A 52 4.44 -0.71 -5.79
C ALA A 52 4.01 -2.11 -5.32
N THR A 53 4.91 -2.86 -4.68
CA THR A 53 4.61 -4.18 -4.12
C THR A 53 3.74 -4.06 -2.86
N GLY A 54 4.07 -3.14 -1.97
CA GLY A 54 3.39 -2.94 -0.69
C GLY A 54 1.91 -2.60 -0.87
N ASP A 55 1.60 -1.61 -1.70
CA ASP A 55 0.22 -1.16 -1.92
C ASP A 55 -0.64 -2.23 -2.62
N SER A 56 -0.03 -3.06 -3.47
CA SER A 56 -0.73 -4.23 -4.02
C SER A 56 -1.13 -5.24 -2.93
N ILE A 57 -0.27 -5.46 -1.94
CA ILE A 57 -0.57 -6.33 -0.77
C ILE A 57 -1.68 -5.70 0.07
N VAL A 58 -1.62 -4.40 0.32
CA VAL A 58 -2.62 -3.64 1.07
C VAL A 58 -4.00 -3.73 0.41
N ALA A 59 -4.10 -3.46 -0.89
CA ALA A 59 -5.34 -3.54 -1.64
C ALA A 59 -5.99 -4.94 -1.54
N ASN A 60 -5.19 -6.00 -1.67
CA ASN A 60 -5.66 -7.37 -1.50
C ASN A 60 -6.21 -7.64 -0.09
N ASN A 61 -5.52 -7.16 0.95
CA ASN A 61 -5.98 -7.34 2.33
C ASN A 61 -7.32 -6.63 2.60
N LEU A 62 -7.50 -5.42 2.07
CA LEU A 62 -8.75 -4.67 2.21
C LEU A 62 -9.94 -5.45 1.63
N VAL A 63 -9.79 -6.01 0.44
CA VAL A 63 -10.87 -6.73 -0.25
C VAL A 63 -11.12 -8.08 0.38
N LEU A 64 -10.07 -8.90 0.53
CA LEU A 64 -10.20 -10.32 0.89
C LEU A 64 -10.46 -10.55 2.37
N ASN A 65 -9.95 -9.69 3.25
CA ASN A 65 -9.96 -9.96 4.68
C ASN A 65 -10.75 -8.96 5.51
N LEU A 66 -10.85 -7.70 5.10
CA LEU A 66 -11.53 -6.70 5.92
C LEU A 66 -12.96 -6.44 5.47
N TYR A 67 -13.16 -6.15 4.20
CA TYR A 67 -14.43 -5.70 3.68
C TYR A 67 -15.58 -6.70 3.91
N GLN A 68 -15.34 -8.00 3.74
CA GLN A 68 -16.35 -9.04 3.91
C GLN A 68 -16.90 -9.12 5.36
N HIS A 69 -16.06 -8.83 6.36
CA HIS A 69 -16.43 -8.92 7.77
C HIS A 69 -17.05 -7.62 8.33
N ILE A 70 -17.05 -6.55 7.54
CA ILE A 70 -17.65 -5.26 7.93
C ILE A 70 -19.07 -5.18 7.34
N ASN A 71 -20.08 -5.03 8.18
CA ASN A 71 -21.48 -4.98 7.75
C ASN A 71 -22.12 -3.59 7.86
N ALA A 72 -21.47 -2.60 8.46
CA ALA A 72 -21.94 -1.23 8.53
C ALA A 72 -21.81 -0.55 7.16
N PRO A 73 -22.91 -0.06 6.53
CA PRO A 73 -22.86 0.51 5.19
C PRO A 73 -21.89 1.69 5.08
N GLU A 74 -21.88 2.59 6.06
CA GLU A 74 -21.00 3.75 6.10
C GLU A 74 -19.51 3.37 6.20
N ALA A 75 -19.18 2.30 6.92
CA ALA A 75 -17.82 1.80 7.00
C ALA A 75 -17.40 1.13 5.67
N ARG A 76 -18.33 0.42 5.01
CA ARG A 76 -18.07 -0.15 3.66
C ARG A 76 -17.84 0.94 2.62
N MET A 77 -18.57 2.06 2.69
CA MET A 77 -18.32 3.21 1.81
C MET A 77 -16.89 3.73 1.98
N TYR A 78 -16.44 3.90 3.23
CA TYR A 78 -15.08 4.34 3.52
C TYR A 78 -14.02 3.35 3.01
N LEU A 79 -14.19 2.05 3.27
CA LEU A 79 -13.27 1.01 2.78
C LEU A 79 -13.23 0.93 1.25
N SER A 80 -14.38 1.15 0.57
CA SER A 80 -14.42 1.21 -0.90
C SER A 80 -13.63 2.41 -1.44
N ARG A 81 -13.70 3.54 -0.74
CA ARG A 81 -12.91 4.72 -1.09
C ARG A 81 -11.41 4.47 -0.84
N GLN A 82 -11.05 3.83 0.27
CA GLN A 82 -9.67 3.45 0.55
C GLN A 82 -9.14 2.50 -0.55
N LEU A 83 -9.91 1.50 -0.96
CA LEU A 83 -9.52 0.62 -2.07
C LEU A 83 -9.28 1.38 -3.38
N TYR A 84 -10.06 2.42 -3.65
CA TYR A 84 -9.84 3.28 -4.81
C TYR A 84 -8.51 4.05 -4.69
N GLU A 85 -8.16 4.54 -3.49
CA GLU A 85 -6.85 5.18 -3.26
C GLU A 85 -5.70 4.21 -3.51
N GLU A 86 -5.80 2.96 -3.04
CA GLU A 86 -4.76 1.96 -3.31
C GLU A 86 -4.58 1.69 -4.81
N ALA A 87 -5.68 1.71 -5.58
CA ALA A 87 -5.60 1.59 -7.03
C ALA A 87 -4.90 2.80 -7.68
N LEU A 88 -5.13 4.02 -7.18
CA LEU A 88 -4.40 5.22 -7.62
C LEU A 88 -2.92 5.15 -7.24
N HIS A 89 -2.59 4.67 -6.05
CA HIS A 89 -1.19 4.48 -5.63
C HIS A 89 -0.46 3.49 -6.54
N VAL A 90 -1.08 2.35 -6.83
CA VAL A 90 -0.51 1.38 -7.77
C VAL A 90 -0.30 2.01 -9.14
N GLN A 91 -1.28 2.73 -9.69
CA GLN A 91 -1.13 3.45 -10.95
C GLN A 91 0.02 4.47 -10.90
N PHE A 92 0.13 5.24 -9.82
CA PHE A 92 1.21 6.20 -9.60
C PHE A 92 2.59 5.53 -9.62
N TYR A 93 2.77 4.44 -8.86
CA TYR A 93 4.05 3.72 -8.84
C TYR A 93 4.39 3.03 -10.16
N LEU A 94 3.41 2.54 -10.91
CA LEU A 94 3.63 2.06 -12.28
C LEU A 94 4.13 3.18 -13.19
N THR A 95 3.54 4.38 -13.06
CA THR A 95 3.99 5.57 -13.81
C THR A 95 5.40 5.99 -13.40
N LEU A 96 5.74 5.94 -12.10
CA LEU A 96 7.10 6.17 -11.62
C LEU A 96 8.09 5.13 -12.19
N LEU A 97 7.73 3.86 -12.19
CA LEU A 97 8.57 2.81 -12.76
C LEU A 97 8.87 3.05 -14.23
N ASP A 98 7.85 3.44 -15.01
CA ASP A 98 8.01 3.69 -16.44
C ASP A 98 8.91 4.91 -16.72
N ASN A 99 8.81 5.96 -15.88
CA ASN A 99 9.61 7.17 -16.05
C ASN A 99 11.01 7.07 -15.42
N TYR A 100 11.11 6.50 -14.21
CA TYR A 100 12.37 6.53 -13.45
C TYR A 100 13.27 5.34 -13.74
N ILE A 101 12.70 4.18 -14.07
CA ILE A 101 13.42 2.93 -14.31
C ILE A 101 13.03 2.37 -15.70
N PRO A 102 13.40 3.03 -16.81
CA PRO A 102 13.05 2.57 -18.14
C PRO A 102 13.77 1.28 -18.54
N ASP A 103 14.95 1.00 -17.97
CA ASP A 103 15.69 -0.24 -18.23
C ASP A 103 15.03 -1.44 -17.55
N MET A 104 14.69 -2.44 -18.33
CA MET A 104 13.98 -3.63 -17.84
C MET A 104 14.81 -4.46 -16.87
N ALA A 105 16.12 -4.55 -17.06
CA ALA A 105 16.99 -5.33 -16.17
C ALA A 105 17.15 -4.64 -14.81
N GLU A 106 17.24 -3.30 -14.78
CA GLU A 106 17.23 -2.51 -13.54
C GLU A 106 15.88 -2.65 -12.82
N ARG A 107 14.78 -2.66 -13.56
CA ARG A 107 13.43 -2.84 -13.01
C ARG A 107 13.26 -4.21 -12.37
N GLU A 108 13.65 -5.27 -13.06
CA GLU A 108 13.65 -6.63 -12.53
C GLU A 108 14.53 -6.75 -11.27
N ALA A 109 15.72 -6.14 -11.29
CA ALA A 109 16.59 -6.12 -10.11
C ALA A 109 15.99 -5.36 -8.92
N ALA A 110 15.25 -4.27 -9.18
CA ALA A 110 14.56 -3.51 -8.13
C ALA A 110 13.44 -4.34 -7.48
N PHE A 111 12.62 -5.03 -8.28
CA PHE A 111 11.58 -5.92 -7.75
C PHE A 111 12.16 -7.17 -7.05
N ALA A 112 13.22 -7.76 -7.60
CA ALA A 112 13.90 -8.89 -6.98
C ALA A 112 14.47 -8.54 -5.59
N ALA A 113 14.75 -7.26 -5.33
CA ALA A 113 15.19 -6.80 -4.02
C ALA A 113 14.14 -7.06 -2.90
N VAL A 114 12.85 -7.07 -3.22
CA VAL A 114 11.77 -7.39 -2.26
C VAL A 114 11.93 -8.82 -1.73
N GLU A 115 12.39 -9.75 -2.55
CA GLU A 115 12.62 -11.13 -2.15
C GLU A 115 14.04 -11.38 -1.60
N ASN A 116 15.03 -10.68 -2.15
CA ASN A 116 16.45 -10.94 -1.91
C ASN A 116 17.04 -10.11 -0.76
N ILE A 117 16.40 -9.00 -0.36
CA ILE A 117 16.83 -8.23 0.82
C ILE A 117 16.10 -8.77 2.06
N PRO A 118 16.81 -9.39 3.02
CA PRO A 118 16.19 -10.09 4.16
C PRO A 118 15.21 -9.23 4.95
N SER A 119 15.52 -7.95 5.19
CA SER A 119 14.67 -7.04 5.94
C SER A 119 13.36 -6.70 5.22
N ILE A 120 13.39 -6.58 3.89
CA ILE A 120 12.20 -6.33 3.07
C ILE A 120 11.35 -7.59 3.00
N LYS A 121 11.99 -8.75 2.75
CA LYS A 121 11.32 -10.04 2.75
C LYS A 121 10.59 -10.32 4.07
N GLN A 122 11.23 -10.06 5.21
CA GLN A 122 10.60 -10.23 6.52
C GLN A 122 9.35 -9.36 6.71
N LYS A 123 9.34 -8.13 6.17
CA LYS A 123 8.14 -7.28 6.17
C LYS A 123 7.02 -7.89 5.33
N ALA A 124 7.32 -8.34 4.12
CA ALA A 124 6.35 -9.00 3.24
C ALA A 124 5.80 -10.30 3.86
N ASP A 125 6.66 -11.16 4.40
CA ASP A 125 6.27 -12.40 5.09
C ASP A 125 5.36 -12.09 6.30
N PHE A 126 5.65 -11.03 7.04
CA PHE A 126 4.79 -10.57 8.14
C PHE A 126 3.40 -10.16 7.63
N CYS A 127 3.33 -9.36 6.56
CA CYS A 127 2.05 -8.97 5.95
C CYS A 127 1.23 -10.20 5.53
N PHE A 128 1.83 -11.12 4.78
CA PHE A 128 1.16 -12.33 4.30
C PHE A 128 0.68 -13.23 5.45
N LYS A 129 1.46 -13.36 6.51
CA LYS A 129 1.07 -14.13 7.71
C LYS A 129 -0.25 -13.61 8.32
N TYR A 130 -0.39 -12.29 8.45
CA TYR A 130 -1.61 -11.70 9.02
C TYR A 130 -2.77 -11.68 8.03
N MET A 131 -2.51 -11.44 6.76
CA MET A 131 -3.54 -11.51 5.71
C MET A 131 -4.14 -12.91 5.61
N SER A 132 -3.32 -13.95 5.63
CA SER A 132 -3.79 -15.34 5.53
C SER A 132 -4.46 -15.87 6.79
N SER A 133 -4.38 -15.16 7.90
CA SER A 133 -4.91 -15.61 9.19
C SER A 133 -6.43 -15.77 9.24
N LEU A 134 -7.16 -15.19 8.29
CA LEU A 134 -8.62 -15.29 8.16
C LEU A 134 -9.06 -16.02 6.90
N ASN A 135 -8.15 -16.67 6.19
CA ASN A 135 -8.48 -17.42 4.99
C ASN A 135 -9.46 -18.57 5.32
N GLY A 136 -10.59 -18.62 4.61
CA GLY A 136 -11.64 -19.61 4.81
C GLY A 136 -12.56 -19.34 6.01
N VAL A 137 -12.49 -18.15 6.60
CA VAL A 137 -13.43 -17.69 7.64
C VAL A 137 -14.46 -16.79 7.00
N ASP A 138 -15.65 -17.32 6.73
CA ASP A 138 -16.75 -16.54 6.13
C ASP A 138 -17.45 -15.63 7.14
N GLU A 139 -17.60 -16.09 8.36
CA GLU A 139 -18.25 -15.35 9.45
C GLU A 139 -17.44 -15.40 10.75
N LEU A 140 -17.41 -14.28 11.47
CA LEU A 140 -16.72 -14.16 12.76
C LEU A 140 -17.61 -14.65 13.91
N ASN A 141 -17.84 -15.95 14.00
CA ASN A 141 -18.77 -16.54 14.95
C ASN A 141 -18.19 -16.73 16.36
N THR A 142 -16.91 -17.09 16.43
CA THR A 142 -16.23 -17.34 17.71
C THR A 142 -15.51 -16.09 18.25
N LYS A 143 -15.18 -16.14 19.54
CA LYS A 143 -14.38 -15.09 20.19
C LYS A 143 -12.97 -15.02 19.62
N ASP A 144 -12.39 -16.17 19.27
CA ASP A 144 -11.03 -16.26 18.75
C ASP A 144 -10.94 -15.72 17.32
N GLU A 145 -11.93 -15.99 16.46
CA GLU A 145 -12.02 -15.41 15.11
C GLU A 145 -12.13 -13.88 15.18
N ARG A 146 -12.99 -13.34 16.07
CA ARG A 146 -13.11 -11.88 16.27
C ARG A 146 -11.82 -11.27 16.80
N ARG A 147 -11.13 -11.96 17.71
CA ARG A 147 -9.81 -11.51 18.18
C ARG A 147 -8.79 -11.52 17.05
N GLN A 148 -8.75 -12.57 16.24
CA GLN A 148 -7.84 -12.65 15.09
C GLN A 148 -8.12 -11.56 14.08
N PHE A 149 -9.39 -11.27 13.79
CA PHE A 149 -9.78 -10.15 12.92
C PHE A 149 -9.27 -8.81 13.46
N LEU A 150 -9.44 -8.53 14.75
CA LEU A 150 -8.92 -7.30 15.37
C LEU A 150 -7.39 -7.23 15.31
N MET A 151 -6.70 -8.34 15.54
CA MET A 151 -5.24 -8.39 15.40
C MET A 151 -4.79 -8.12 13.96
N ASN A 152 -5.50 -8.67 12.95
CA ASN A 152 -5.25 -8.41 11.55
C ASN A 152 -5.45 -6.92 11.24
N LEU A 153 -6.56 -6.33 11.68
CA LEU A 153 -6.86 -4.92 11.47
C LEU A 153 -5.82 -3.99 12.11
N ILE A 154 -5.40 -4.29 13.36
CA ILE A 154 -4.35 -3.51 14.04
C ILE A 154 -3.00 -3.65 13.34
N CYS A 155 -2.60 -4.87 12.97
CA CYS A 155 -1.35 -5.09 12.25
C CYS A 155 -1.35 -4.37 10.89
N PHE A 156 -2.48 -4.41 10.18
CA PHE A 156 -2.65 -3.70 8.92
C PHE A 156 -2.50 -2.19 9.12
N ALA A 157 -3.34 -1.57 9.93
CA ALA A 157 -3.40 -0.12 10.07
C ALA A 157 -2.16 0.48 10.76
N THR A 158 -1.55 -0.23 11.71
CA THR A 158 -0.45 0.30 12.52
C THR A 158 0.93 -0.12 12.00
N CYS A 159 1.10 -1.42 11.70
CA CYS A 159 2.42 -1.92 11.31
C CYS A 159 2.67 -1.71 9.82
N ILE A 160 1.73 -2.06 8.96
CA ILE A 160 1.92 -1.99 7.50
C ILE A 160 1.82 -0.54 7.07
N GLU A 161 0.68 0.09 7.25
CA GLU A 161 0.44 1.47 6.83
C GLU A 161 1.24 2.50 7.63
N GLY A 162 1.29 2.35 8.94
CA GLY A 162 1.92 3.34 9.82
C GLY A 162 3.43 3.19 9.93
N LEU A 163 3.97 1.98 10.05
CA LEU A 163 5.38 1.76 10.40
C LEU A 163 6.26 1.39 9.21
N PHE A 164 5.81 0.46 8.34
CA PHE A 164 6.69 -0.08 7.30
C PHE A 164 7.00 0.94 6.22
N PHE A 165 6.05 1.82 5.90
CA PHE A 165 6.22 2.87 4.91
C PHE A 165 6.87 4.15 5.45
N PHE A 166 6.77 4.40 6.76
CA PHE A 166 7.17 5.67 7.36
C PHE A 166 8.60 6.10 7.02
N ALA A 167 9.57 5.19 7.18
CA ALA A 167 10.97 5.51 6.88
C ALA A 167 11.23 5.76 5.38
N ALA A 168 10.49 5.05 4.52
CA ALA A 168 10.59 5.20 3.08
C ALA A 168 10.00 6.56 2.62
N PHE A 169 8.85 6.96 3.14
CA PHE A 169 8.26 8.29 2.88
C PHE A 169 9.11 9.45 3.41
N ALA A 170 9.84 9.25 4.51
CA ALA A 170 10.73 10.27 5.05
C ALA A 170 12.01 10.47 4.20
N TYR A 171 12.34 9.51 3.33
CA TYR A 171 13.50 9.60 2.44
C TYR A 171 13.14 10.28 1.10
N VAL A 172 11.98 9.98 0.56
CA VAL A 172 11.47 10.53 -0.71
C VAL A 172 10.92 11.93 -0.49
#